data_a949558499d7f14a12218db893fe900f
#
_entry.id   a949558499d7f14a12218db893fe900f
#
_cell.length_a   1.000
_cell.length_b   1.000
_cell.length_c   1.000
_cell.angle_alpha   90.00
_cell.angle_beta   90.00
_cell.angle_gamma   90.00
#
_symmetry.space_group_name_H-M   'P 1'
#
loop_
_entity.id
_entity.type
_entity.pdbx_description
1 polymer ?
#
loop_
_entity_poly.entity_id
_entity_poly.type
_entity_poly.pdbx_seq_one_letter_code
_entity_poly.pdbx_strand_id
1 'polypeptide(L)'
;MSDKTSSLLGTLKALCMVSIIFVALMSIWLISENTQDIETVAEQSETTEVTTTVAETTTEQSLLTFSDKQFHITDIHKGALCLVNNENKYYDEGEDHKRICVSDYKNNYYYVTDRSIVLKLPVMDSLNNMFLDFYSATGNNDVIITSGYRSIEEQSQLYSAELKEKSAIKSNLVARPEYSENHTGYAMDLAVYPEWSKRFSGEGSYSWIMQNCYKYGWVLRYPTGKEDITGMVAQPWHFRYVGYPHSQIMRKYGYTLEEYINYLRNFSYGEGHLKFTDEHSAEYEIYYVPVNMNELAPVIPVPDNREYDISGNNIDGFIVTAYLTQSIDSKPNNVFEDDKTVKK
;
A
#
# COMPACT_ATOMS: atom_id res chain seq x y z
N MET A 1 -34.37 58.05 2.44
CA MET A 1 -33.22 57.11 2.35
C MET A 1 -33.55 55.69 1.89
N SER A 2 -34.78 55.45 1.49
CA SER A 2 -35.33 54.13 1.17
C SER A 2 -35.21 53.72 -0.33
N ASP A 3 -35.05 54.66 -1.22
CA ASP A 3 -35.13 54.41 -2.67
C ASP A 3 -33.78 54.00 -3.35
N LYS A 4 -32.62 54.30 -2.72
CA LYS A 4 -31.32 53.98 -3.29
C LYS A 4 -30.88 52.53 -3.00
N THR A 5 -31.40 51.91 -1.96
CA THR A 5 -31.05 50.51 -1.58
C THR A 5 -31.80 49.49 -2.41
N SER A 6 -33.03 49.77 -2.84
CA SER A 6 -33.81 48.88 -3.71
C SER A 6 -33.23 48.81 -5.14
N SER A 7 -32.72 49.92 -5.65
CA SER A 7 -32.07 49.99 -6.96
C SER A 7 -30.73 49.25 -6.99
N LEU A 8 -29.93 49.31 -5.91
CA LEU A 8 -28.66 48.59 -5.80
C LEU A 8 -28.84 47.06 -5.72
N LEU A 9 -29.87 46.62 -5.03
CA LEU A 9 -30.17 45.19 -4.91
C LEU A 9 -30.72 44.59 -6.23
N GLY A 10 -31.42 45.40 -7.03
CA GLY A 10 -31.90 45.04 -8.37
C GLY A 10 -30.75 44.84 -9.36
N THR A 11 -29.76 45.77 -9.37
CA THR A 11 -28.58 45.70 -10.23
C THR A 11 -27.65 44.55 -9.82
N LEU A 12 -27.51 44.23 -8.53
CA LEU A 12 -26.69 43.12 -8.08
C LEU A 12 -27.30 41.76 -8.49
N LYS A 13 -28.63 41.61 -8.39
CA LYS A 13 -29.34 40.41 -8.86
C LYS A 13 -29.24 40.24 -10.38
N ALA A 14 -29.31 41.32 -11.16
CA ALA A 14 -29.13 41.24 -12.61
C ALA A 14 -27.69 40.81 -12.99
N LEU A 15 -26.66 41.32 -12.29
CA LEU A 15 -25.27 40.94 -12.55
C LEU A 15 -25.02 39.46 -12.23
N CYS A 16 -25.58 38.93 -11.13
CA CYS A 16 -25.50 37.51 -10.78
C CYS A 16 -26.19 36.60 -11.81
N MET A 17 -27.34 37.00 -12.34
CA MET A 17 -28.04 36.25 -13.39
C MET A 17 -27.24 36.22 -14.68
N VAL A 18 -26.62 37.31 -15.09
CA VAL A 18 -25.77 37.39 -16.30
C VAL A 18 -24.54 36.51 -16.17
N SER A 19 -23.90 36.45 -14.99
CA SER A 19 -22.74 35.59 -14.75
C SER A 19 -23.08 34.09 -14.80
N ILE A 20 -24.25 33.69 -14.26
CA ILE A 20 -24.71 32.32 -14.31
C ILE A 20 -25.01 31.87 -15.75
N ILE A 21 -25.63 32.74 -16.54
CA ILE A 21 -25.93 32.47 -17.95
C ILE A 21 -24.61 32.35 -18.75
N PHE A 22 -23.61 33.19 -18.46
CA PHE A 22 -22.31 33.13 -19.14
C PHE A 22 -21.54 31.85 -18.85
N VAL A 23 -21.55 31.36 -17.61
CA VAL A 23 -20.94 30.07 -17.23
C VAL A 23 -21.68 28.90 -17.89
N ALA A 24 -23.01 28.92 -17.98
CA ALA A 24 -23.79 27.90 -18.64
C ALA A 24 -23.51 27.86 -20.17
N LEU A 25 -23.40 29.02 -20.81
CA LEU A 25 -23.09 29.10 -22.26
C LEU A 25 -21.64 28.65 -22.54
N MET A 26 -20.66 28.97 -21.68
CA MET A 26 -19.29 28.46 -21.81
C MET A 26 -19.24 26.94 -21.66
N SER A 27 -20.01 26.38 -20.75
CA SER A 27 -20.08 24.92 -20.57
C SER A 27 -20.67 24.21 -21.79
N ILE A 28 -21.71 24.80 -22.40
CA ILE A 28 -22.32 24.26 -23.62
C ILE A 28 -21.35 24.36 -24.82
N TRP A 29 -20.58 25.45 -24.91
CA TRP A 29 -19.59 25.65 -25.98
C TRP A 29 -18.43 24.64 -25.86
N LEU A 30 -17.90 24.41 -24.65
CA LEU A 30 -16.86 23.40 -24.38
C LEU A 30 -17.33 21.96 -24.68
N ILE A 31 -18.62 21.66 -24.47
CA ILE A 31 -19.18 20.36 -24.83
C ILE A 31 -19.35 20.23 -26.35
N SER A 32 -19.70 21.34 -27.05
CA SER A 32 -19.84 21.35 -28.51
C SER A 32 -18.52 21.20 -29.26
N GLU A 33 -17.41 21.77 -28.77
CA GLU A 33 -16.08 21.54 -29.38
C GLU A 33 -15.62 20.08 -29.21
N ASN A 34 -15.91 19.47 -28.05
CA ASN A 34 -15.50 18.08 -27.81
C ASN A 34 -16.35 17.04 -28.59
N THR A 35 -17.49 17.43 -29.15
CA THR A 35 -18.31 16.57 -30.01
C THR A 35 -17.99 16.71 -31.50
N GLN A 36 -17.40 17.82 -31.94
CA GLN A 36 -17.00 17.98 -33.36
C GLN A 36 -15.76 17.14 -33.72
N ASP A 37 -14.88 16.86 -32.77
CA ASP A 37 -13.69 16.02 -32.99
C ASP A 37 -14.01 14.52 -33.12
N ILE A 38 -15.23 14.10 -32.77
CA ILE A 38 -15.65 12.69 -32.87
C ILE A 38 -16.35 12.38 -34.22
N GLU A 39 -16.94 13.35 -34.89
CA GLU A 39 -17.65 13.11 -36.19
C GLU A 39 -16.71 13.17 -37.42
N THR A 40 -15.49 13.71 -37.32
CA THR A 40 -14.55 13.82 -38.46
C THR A 40 -13.67 12.59 -38.69
N VAL A 41 -13.78 11.55 -37.87
CA VAL A 41 -12.99 10.30 -38.01
C VAL A 41 -13.78 9.16 -38.69
N ALA A 42 -15.09 9.34 -38.95
CA ALA A 42 -15.96 8.27 -39.43
C ALA A 42 -16.17 8.22 -40.96
N GLU A 43 -15.62 9.13 -41.77
CA GLU A 43 -15.88 9.19 -43.20
C GLU A 43 -14.63 9.28 -44.07
N GLN A 44 -13.75 8.27 -44.01
CA GLN A 44 -12.80 7.89 -45.07
C GLN A 44 -12.23 6.48 -44.82
N SER A 45 -12.92 5.44 -45.25
CA SER A 45 -12.27 4.15 -45.51
C SER A 45 -12.74 3.63 -46.85
N GLU A 46 -12.12 4.09 -47.93
CA GLU A 46 -12.14 3.38 -49.21
C GLU A 46 -11.05 2.28 -49.21
N THR A 47 -11.49 1.14 -49.60
CA THR A 47 -10.83 -0.13 -49.79
C THR A 47 -9.52 -0.03 -50.56
N THR A 48 -8.42 -0.45 -49.95
CA THR A 48 -7.24 -0.93 -50.69
C THR A 48 -6.70 -2.16 -49.94
N GLU A 49 -6.92 -3.34 -50.53
CA GLU A 49 -6.27 -4.59 -50.10
C GLU A 49 -4.74 -4.40 -50.25
N VAL A 50 -4.06 -4.18 -49.15
CA VAL A 50 -2.62 -4.38 -49.05
C VAL A 50 -2.40 -5.60 -48.17
N THR A 51 -2.05 -6.70 -48.79
CA THR A 51 -1.55 -7.89 -48.11
C THR A 51 -0.23 -7.52 -47.44
N THR A 52 -0.31 -7.02 -46.23
CA THR A 52 0.86 -6.86 -45.38
C THR A 52 0.98 -8.11 -44.55
N THR A 53 1.95 -8.96 -44.89
CA THR A 53 2.42 -10.04 -44.01
C THR A 53 2.95 -9.38 -42.74
N VAL A 54 2.11 -9.28 -41.73
CA VAL A 54 2.53 -8.94 -40.37
C VAL A 54 3.35 -10.13 -39.89
N ALA A 55 4.65 -9.98 -39.84
CA ALA A 55 5.47 -10.87 -39.06
C ALA A 55 5.00 -10.71 -37.60
N GLU A 56 4.22 -11.68 -37.13
CA GLU A 56 4.00 -11.89 -35.72
C GLU A 56 5.35 -12.11 -35.07
N THR A 57 5.94 -11.04 -34.54
CA THR A 57 6.97 -11.19 -33.53
C THR A 57 6.27 -11.66 -32.27
N THR A 58 6.00 -12.94 -32.19
CA THR A 58 5.65 -13.61 -30.94
C THR A 58 6.89 -13.50 -30.07
N THR A 59 6.95 -12.45 -29.27
CA THR A 59 7.79 -12.47 -28.09
C THR A 59 7.22 -13.63 -27.26
N GLU A 60 7.91 -14.76 -27.22
CA GLU A 60 7.60 -15.85 -26.31
C GLU A 60 7.70 -15.26 -24.90
N GLN A 61 6.58 -14.78 -24.39
CA GLN A 61 6.44 -14.45 -22.99
C GLN A 61 6.62 -15.78 -22.27
N SER A 62 7.81 -15.98 -21.68
CA SER A 62 8.16 -17.25 -21.05
C SER A 62 7.09 -17.56 -20.02
N LEU A 63 6.26 -18.54 -20.35
CA LEU A 63 5.22 -19.03 -19.44
C LEU A 63 5.90 -19.42 -18.12
N LEU A 64 5.27 -19.00 -16.99
CA LEU A 64 5.69 -19.52 -15.70
C LEU A 64 5.50 -21.03 -15.70
N THR A 65 6.50 -21.72 -15.19
CA THR A 65 6.40 -23.12 -14.82
C THR A 65 6.34 -23.23 -13.30
N PHE A 66 5.67 -24.26 -12.79
CA PHE A 66 5.35 -24.36 -11.38
C PHE A 66 5.79 -25.71 -10.83
N SER A 67 6.24 -25.68 -9.59
CA SER A 67 6.46 -26.87 -8.78
C SER A 67 5.64 -26.77 -7.47
N ASP A 68 5.27 -27.93 -6.96
CA ASP A 68 4.54 -28.02 -5.70
C ASP A 68 5.51 -27.91 -4.54
N LYS A 69 5.24 -26.94 -3.64
CA LYS A 69 6.01 -26.77 -2.39
C LYS A 69 5.08 -26.94 -1.19
N GLN A 70 5.49 -27.73 -0.23
CA GLN A 70 4.72 -27.97 0.98
C GLN A 70 5.03 -26.90 2.02
N PHE A 71 3.96 -26.34 2.63
CA PHE A 71 4.02 -25.36 3.71
C PHE A 71 3.30 -25.92 4.94
N HIS A 72 3.50 -25.33 6.10
CA HIS A 72 2.69 -25.61 7.25
C HIS A 72 1.46 -24.69 7.27
N ILE A 73 0.31 -25.15 7.77
CA ILE A 73 -0.91 -24.33 7.78
C ILE A 73 -0.72 -23.01 8.56
N THR A 74 0.12 -23.00 9.59
CA THR A 74 0.41 -21.76 10.34
C THR A 74 1.19 -20.73 9.54
N ASP A 75 1.75 -21.11 8.39
CA ASP A 75 2.48 -20.17 7.53
C ASP A 75 1.56 -19.15 6.86
N ILE A 76 0.23 -19.38 6.85
CA ILE A 76 -0.73 -18.35 6.43
C ILE A 76 -0.69 -17.10 7.31
N HIS A 77 -0.10 -17.17 8.50
CA HIS A 77 0.07 -16.08 9.45
C HIS A 77 1.41 -15.35 9.29
N LYS A 78 2.23 -15.70 8.29
CA LYS A 78 3.56 -15.13 8.05
C LYS A 78 3.61 -14.31 6.77
N GLY A 79 4.44 -13.27 6.77
CA GLY A 79 4.70 -12.43 5.60
C GLY A 79 4.11 -11.04 5.66
N ALA A 80 4.49 -10.21 4.67
CA ALA A 80 4.16 -8.79 4.66
C ALA A 80 2.69 -8.48 4.35
N LEU A 81 1.96 -9.42 3.75
CA LEU A 81 0.54 -9.26 3.40
C LEU A 81 -0.42 -9.83 4.46
N CYS A 82 0.09 -10.29 5.61
CA CYS A 82 -0.77 -10.70 6.70
C CYS A 82 -1.66 -9.55 7.17
N LEU A 83 -2.97 -9.72 7.02
CA LEU A 83 -3.96 -8.76 7.49
C LEU A 83 -4.19 -8.95 8.99
N VAL A 84 -3.78 -7.97 9.78
CA VAL A 84 -4.08 -7.88 11.21
C VAL A 84 -4.95 -6.65 11.42
N ASN A 85 -6.16 -6.84 11.93
CA ASN A 85 -7.13 -5.77 12.18
C ASN A 85 -8.14 -6.20 13.25
N ASN A 86 -9.23 -5.46 13.43
CA ASN A 86 -10.23 -5.77 14.46
C ASN A 86 -10.90 -7.16 14.33
N GLU A 87 -10.83 -7.80 13.16
CA GLU A 87 -11.43 -9.09 12.87
C GLU A 87 -10.39 -10.22 12.80
N ASN A 88 -9.19 -9.90 12.34
CA ASN A 88 -8.11 -10.86 12.10
C ASN A 88 -7.01 -10.67 13.15
N LYS A 89 -6.93 -11.65 14.05
CA LYS A 89 -5.96 -11.68 15.14
C LYS A 89 -4.54 -11.90 14.60
N TYR A 90 -3.55 -11.28 15.25
CA TYR A 90 -2.15 -11.64 15.09
C TYR A 90 -1.84 -12.99 15.71
N TYR A 91 -1.08 -13.80 15.02
CA TYR A 91 -0.51 -15.04 15.53
C TYR A 91 1.00 -14.88 15.65
N ASP A 92 1.54 -15.17 16.82
CA ASP A 92 2.98 -15.11 17.04
C ASP A 92 3.68 -16.19 16.20
N GLU A 93 4.60 -15.74 15.38
CA GLU A 93 5.36 -16.62 14.48
C GLU A 93 6.45 -17.41 15.21
N GLY A 94 6.62 -17.25 16.53
CA GLY A 94 7.70 -17.85 17.33
C GLY A 94 8.99 -17.02 17.30
N GLU A 95 10.15 -17.57 17.65
CA GLU A 95 11.42 -16.80 17.83
C GLU A 95 12.16 -16.46 16.51
N ASP A 96 11.73 -16.99 15.38
CA ASP A 96 12.44 -16.87 14.10
C ASP A 96 12.15 -15.55 13.36
N HIS A 97 12.23 -14.42 14.06
CA HIS A 97 11.65 -13.22 13.50
C HIS A 97 12.61 -12.20 13.05
N LYS A 98 13.79 -12.45 12.66
CA LYS A 98 14.70 -11.45 12.04
C LYS A 98 14.33 -9.97 12.34
N ARG A 99 13.83 -9.74 13.58
CA ARG A 99 13.54 -8.39 14.10
C ARG A 99 14.83 -7.76 14.58
N ILE A 100 15.04 -6.51 14.21
CA ILE A 100 16.26 -5.79 14.51
C ILE A 100 15.97 -4.43 15.11
N CYS A 101 16.90 -3.93 15.92
CA CYS A 101 16.88 -2.56 16.38
C CYS A 101 17.15 -1.60 15.21
N VAL A 102 16.19 -0.74 14.92
CA VAL A 102 16.27 0.20 13.78
C VAL A 102 17.51 1.11 13.90
N SER A 103 17.89 1.51 15.14
CA SER A 103 19.06 2.36 15.38
C SER A 103 20.39 1.76 14.88
N ASP A 104 20.49 0.44 14.77
CA ASP A 104 21.72 -0.23 14.36
C ASP A 104 21.87 -0.32 12.83
N TYR A 105 20.77 -0.14 12.08
CA TYR A 105 20.72 -0.30 10.62
C TYR A 105 20.32 0.96 9.87
N LYS A 106 19.81 1.99 10.58
CA LYS A 106 19.34 3.24 9.95
C LYS A 106 20.50 4.03 9.33
N ASN A 107 20.19 4.76 8.27
CA ASN A 107 21.06 5.83 7.75
C ASN A 107 20.91 7.14 8.56
N ASN A 108 21.55 8.22 8.09
CA ASN A 108 21.57 9.52 8.78
C ASN A 108 20.42 10.47 8.37
N TYR A 109 19.44 10.00 7.61
CA TYR A 109 18.38 10.85 7.03
C TYR A 109 17.08 10.84 7.82
N TYR A 110 17.04 10.18 8.98
CA TYR A 110 15.91 10.18 9.90
C TYR A 110 16.38 9.84 11.32
N TYR A 111 15.53 10.07 12.29
CA TYR A 111 15.76 9.78 13.70
C TYR A 111 14.95 8.57 14.17
N VAL A 112 15.31 8.06 15.33
CA VAL A 112 14.57 7.01 16.06
C VAL A 112 14.55 7.45 17.52
N THR A 113 13.42 7.31 18.22
CA THR A 113 13.29 7.76 19.62
C THR A 113 14.32 7.13 20.53
N ASP A 114 14.50 5.83 20.42
CA ASP A 114 15.47 5.08 21.22
C ASP A 114 15.74 3.69 20.61
N ARG A 115 16.54 2.88 21.31
CA ARG A 115 16.91 1.53 20.85
C ARG A 115 15.81 0.47 21.00
N SER A 116 14.69 0.79 21.64
CA SER A 116 13.56 -0.14 21.73
C SER A 116 12.77 -0.26 20.43
N ILE A 117 12.95 0.69 19.48
CA ILE A 117 12.27 0.64 18.20
C ILE A 117 12.85 -0.49 17.35
N VAL A 118 12.02 -1.49 17.11
CA VAL A 118 12.36 -2.74 16.43
C VAL A 118 11.43 -2.91 15.22
N LEU A 119 11.99 -3.32 14.08
CA LEU A 119 11.26 -3.70 12.87
C LEU A 119 11.77 -5.04 12.34
N LYS A 120 11.07 -5.63 11.39
CA LYS A 120 11.55 -6.78 10.61
C LYS A 120 12.74 -6.36 9.75
N LEU A 121 13.80 -7.18 9.70
CA LEU A 121 15.01 -6.87 8.91
C LEU A 121 14.71 -6.57 7.42
N PRO A 122 13.83 -7.30 6.71
CA PRO A 122 13.59 -7.07 5.29
C PRO A 122 13.11 -5.66 4.93
N VAL A 123 12.57 -4.88 5.88
CA VAL A 123 12.07 -3.52 5.57
C VAL A 123 13.15 -2.45 5.59
N MET A 124 14.36 -2.75 6.07
CA MET A 124 15.34 -1.70 6.40
C MET A 124 15.94 -1.00 5.19
N ASP A 125 16.26 -1.74 4.12
CA ASP A 125 16.78 -1.14 2.89
C ASP A 125 15.74 -0.19 2.27
N SER A 126 14.50 -0.63 2.21
CA SER A 126 13.35 0.13 1.75
C SER A 126 13.14 1.41 2.57
N LEU A 127 13.19 1.28 3.88
CA LEU A 127 13.04 2.39 4.82
C LEU A 127 14.18 3.42 4.65
N ASN A 128 15.42 2.96 4.57
CA ASN A 128 16.60 3.80 4.39
C ASN A 128 16.56 4.55 3.05
N ASN A 129 16.14 3.89 1.97
CA ASN A 129 16.02 4.50 0.65
C ASN A 129 14.91 5.56 0.64
N MET A 130 13.76 5.27 1.26
CA MET A 130 12.66 6.24 1.36
C MET A 130 13.09 7.54 2.02
N PHE A 131 13.81 7.48 3.14
CA PHE A 131 14.24 8.68 3.84
C PHE A 131 15.45 9.38 3.19
N LEU A 132 16.31 8.65 2.49
CA LEU A 132 17.36 9.24 1.65
C LEU A 132 16.74 10.07 0.51
N ASP A 133 15.75 9.53 -0.17
CA ASP A 133 15.09 10.21 -1.28
C ASP A 133 14.19 11.35 -0.80
N PHE A 134 13.56 11.20 0.36
CA PHE A 134 12.85 12.31 1.03
C PHE A 134 13.80 13.47 1.31
N TYR A 135 14.98 13.20 1.90
CA TYR A 135 16.00 14.23 2.12
C TYR A 135 16.47 14.85 0.82
N SER A 136 16.76 14.05 -0.20
CA SER A 136 17.22 14.51 -1.51
C SER A 136 16.22 15.42 -2.19
N ALA A 137 14.92 15.15 -2.04
CA ALA A 137 13.84 15.91 -2.64
C ALA A 137 13.49 17.19 -1.87
N THR A 138 13.64 17.21 -0.54
CA THR A 138 13.10 18.27 0.32
C THR A 138 14.16 19.01 1.13
N GLY A 139 15.36 18.46 1.27
CA GLY A 139 16.40 18.94 2.19
C GLY A 139 16.09 18.69 3.67
N ASN A 140 15.00 17.97 3.99
CA ASN A 140 14.51 17.78 5.35
C ASN A 140 14.86 16.36 5.84
N ASN A 141 15.41 16.25 7.05
CA ASN A 141 15.78 14.99 7.70
C ASN A 141 15.28 14.89 9.15
N ASP A 142 14.24 15.65 9.50
CA ASP A 142 13.71 15.75 10.86
C ASP A 142 12.58 14.75 11.18
N VAL A 143 12.32 13.79 10.29
CA VAL A 143 11.38 12.70 10.59
C VAL A 143 11.97 11.77 11.64
N ILE A 144 11.16 11.39 12.61
CA ILE A 144 11.53 10.47 13.69
C ILE A 144 10.54 9.30 13.75
N ILE A 145 11.07 8.07 13.84
CA ILE A 145 10.27 6.87 14.08
C ILE A 145 10.07 6.75 15.60
N THR A 146 8.80 6.71 16.00
CA THR A 146 8.39 6.69 17.41
C THR A 146 7.81 5.35 17.86
N SER A 147 7.46 4.47 16.93
CA SER A 147 6.93 3.14 17.20
C SER A 147 7.30 2.18 16.06
N GLY A 148 7.51 0.92 16.42
CA GLY A 148 7.72 -0.20 15.50
C GLY A 148 6.96 -1.43 15.99
N TYR A 149 7.66 -2.58 16.11
CA TYR A 149 7.12 -3.76 16.76
C TYR A 149 6.70 -3.43 18.20
N ARG A 150 5.59 -4.01 18.62
CA ARG A 150 5.05 -3.90 19.98
C ARG A 150 4.59 -5.26 20.46
N SER A 151 4.98 -5.65 21.66
CA SER A 151 4.50 -6.88 22.29
C SER A 151 3.00 -6.80 22.63
N ILE A 152 2.39 -7.95 22.91
CA ILE A 152 0.98 -8.00 23.33
C ILE A 152 0.80 -7.26 24.66
N GLU A 153 1.76 -7.38 25.58
CA GLU A 153 1.77 -6.71 26.88
C GLU A 153 1.83 -5.21 26.75
N GLU A 154 2.74 -4.69 25.93
CA GLU A 154 2.86 -3.24 25.67
C GLU A 154 1.60 -2.70 25.02
N GLN A 155 1.03 -3.43 24.06
CA GLN A 155 -0.24 -3.05 23.43
C GLN A 155 -1.39 -3.05 24.43
N SER A 156 -1.43 -4.00 25.38
CA SER A 156 -2.45 -4.07 26.43
C SER A 156 -2.37 -2.85 27.36
N GLN A 157 -1.16 -2.46 27.73
CA GLN A 157 -0.94 -1.25 28.55
C GLN A 157 -1.42 0.00 27.82
N LEU A 158 -1.03 0.16 26.55
CA LEU A 158 -1.41 1.30 25.71
C LEU A 158 -2.94 1.37 25.51
N TYR A 159 -3.58 0.24 25.21
CA TYR A 159 -5.02 0.16 25.03
C TYR A 159 -5.78 0.50 26.32
N SER A 160 -5.33 -0.02 27.46
CA SER A 160 -5.91 0.25 28.76
C SER A 160 -5.77 1.74 29.16
N ALA A 161 -4.63 2.35 28.85
CA ALA A 161 -4.39 3.78 29.07
C ALA A 161 -5.33 4.65 28.24
N GLU A 162 -5.50 4.34 26.94
CA GLU A 162 -6.41 5.01 26.02
C GLU A 162 -7.87 4.92 26.51
N LEU A 163 -8.32 3.71 26.89
CA LEU A 163 -9.69 3.53 27.41
C LEU A 163 -9.93 4.32 28.68
N LYS A 164 -8.95 4.36 29.57
CA LYS A 164 -9.05 5.14 30.83
C LYS A 164 -9.09 6.63 30.55
N GLU A 165 -8.21 7.14 29.68
CA GLU A 165 -8.15 8.55 29.31
C GLU A 165 -9.46 9.03 28.67
N LYS A 166 -10.01 8.24 27.75
CA LYS A 166 -11.26 8.56 27.04
C LYS A 166 -12.52 8.18 27.81
N SER A 167 -12.41 7.51 28.97
CA SER A 167 -13.55 6.92 29.67
C SER A 167 -14.43 6.06 28.74
N ALA A 168 -13.79 5.28 27.86
CA ALA A 168 -14.42 4.49 26.81
C ALA A 168 -14.32 2.99 27.09
N ILE A 169 -15.17 2.19 26.44
CA ILE A 169 -15.16 0.72 26.53
C ILE A 169 -14.43 0.08 25.33
N LYS A 170 -14.21 0.85 24.27
CA LYS A 170 -13.43 0.46 23.08
C LYS A 170 -12.75 1.68 22.48
N SER A 171 -11.68 1.45 21.72
CA SER A 171 -10.99 2.50 20.95
C SER A 171 -10.96 2.13 19.48
N ASN A 172 -11.06 3.12 18.62
CA ASN A 172 -10.77 3.05 17.19
C ASN A 172 -9.49 3.84 16.83
N LEU A 173 -8.76 4.33 17.82
CA LEU A 173 -7.45 4.98 17.68
C LEU A 173 -6.32 4.00 18.03
N VAL A 174 -6.50 3.23 19.10
CA VAL A 174 -5.55 2.23 19.57
C VAL A 174 -6.19 0.85 19.40
N ALA A 175 -5.54 -0.02 18.64
CA ALA A 175 -6.01 -1.40 18.45
C ALA A 175 -5.92 -2.18 19.77
N ARG A 176 -6.87 -3.09 19.98
CA ARG A 176 -6.83 -3.98 21.14
C ARG A 176 -5.64 -4.96 21.07
N PRO A 177 -5.18 -5.50 22.20
CA PRO A 177 -4.12 -6.51 22.22
C PRO A 177 -4.44 -7.67 21.27
N GLU A 178 -3.42 -8.22 20.63
CA GLU A 178 -3.47 -9.27 19.61
C GLU A 178 -4.05 -8.80 18.23
N TYR A 179 -4.62 -7.61 18.12
CA TYR A 179 -5.24 -7.09 16.90
C TYR A 179 -4.55 -5.82 16.37
N SER A 180 -3.32 -5.58 16.82
CA SER A 180 -2.49 -4.45 16.37
C SER A 180 -1.51 -4.89 15.30
N GLU A 181 -1.39 -4.12 14.21
CA GLU A 181 -0.37 -4.36 13.19
C GLU A 181 1.06 -4.19 13.70
N ASN A 182 1.26 -3.45 14.79
CA ASN A 182 2.58 -3.32 15.41
C ASN A 182 3.13 -4.68 15.87
N HIS A 183 2.29 -5.68 16.16
CA HIS A 183 2.76 -7.02 16.48
C HIS A 183 3.51 -7.69 15.32
N THR A 184 3.23 -7.30 14.08
CA THR A 184 3.87 -7.89 12.90
C THR A 184 5.33 -7.47 12.72
N GLY A 185 5.73 -6.33 13.27
CA GLY A 185 7.03 -5.69 12.98
C GLY A 185 7.13 -5.08 11.59
N TYR A 186 6.02 -5.01 10.84
CA TYR A 186 5.90 -4.37 9.53
C TYR A 186 5.21 -3.00 9.59
N ALA A 187 4.89 -2.48 10.78
CA ALA A 187 4.27 -1.18 10.95
C ALA A 187 5.18 -0.22 11.71
N MET A 188 5.09 1.07 11.39
CA MET A 188 5.80 2.14 12.09
C MET A 188 4.92 3.37 12.27
N ASP A 189 5.19 4.12 13.35
CA ASP A 189 4.62 5.45 13.56
C ASP A 189 5.69 6.52 13.40
N LEU A 190 5.32 7.61 12.72
CA LEU A 190 6.19 8.76 12.47
C LEU A 190 5.79 9.96 13.31
N ALA A 191 6.77 10.78 13.66
CA ALA A 191 6.62 12.12 14.24
C ALA A 191 7.66 13.06 13.63
N VAL A 192 7.73 14.29 14.12
CA VAL A 192 8.69 15.31 13.66
C VAL A 192 9.63 15.68 14.83
N TYR A 193 10.93 15.58 14.60
CA TYR A 193 11.97 15.97 15.57
C TYR A 193 12.13 17.50 15.56
N PRO A 194 12.38 18.15 16.71
CA PRO A 194 12.50 17.60 18.06
C PRO A 194 11.14 17.45 18.79
N GLU A 195 10.05 17.82 18.19
CA GLU A 195 8.70 17.79 18.78
C GLU A 195 8.03 16.42 18.58
N TRP A 196 8.67 15.35 19.01
CA TRP A 196 8.22 13.95 18.87
C TRP A 196 6.87 13.65 19.54
N SER A 197 6.37 14.52 20.42
CA SER A 197 4.99 14.48 20.91
C SER A 197 3.99 14.94 19.84
N LYS A 198 4.44 15.63 18.80
CA LYS A 198 3.63 16.07 17.69
C LYS A 198 3.61 14.98 16.61
N ARG A 199 2.45 14.36 16.47
CA ARG A 199 2.24 13.33 15.46
C ARG A 199 2.49 13.89 14.05
N PHE A 200 3.04 13.05 13.19
CA PHE A 200 3.23 13.36 11.78
C PHE A 200 1.89 13.61 11.10
N SER A 201 1.74 14.76 10.43
CA SER A 201 0.49 15.14 9.75
C SER A 201 0.51 14.82 8.25
N GLY A 202 1.68 14.63 7.67
CA GLY A 202 1.86 14.46 6.22
C GLY A 202 1.71 15.76 5.42
N GLU A 203 1.69 16.93 6.08
CA GLU A 203 1.54 18.24 5.42
C GLU A 203 2.90 18.89 5.10
N GLY A 204 2.88 19.94 4.27
CA GLY A 204 4.09 20.66 3.87
C GLY A 204 5.07 19.75 3.14
N SER A 205 6.36 19.80 3.49
CA SER A 205 7.40 18.94 2.89
C SER A 205 7.15 17.44 3.11
N TYR A 206 6.46 17.08 4.20
CA TYR A 206 6.15 15.68 4.54
C TYR A 206 5.11 15.05 3.61
N SER A 207 4.39 15.87 2.82
CA SER A 207 3.50 15.36 1.77
C SER A 207 4.23 14.52 0.73
N TRP A 208 5.55 14.70 0.59
CA TRP A 208 6.39 13.86 -0.24
C TRP A 208 6.34 12.39 0.21
N ILE A 209 6.44 12.11 1.53
CA ILE A 209 6.34 10.75 2.06
C ILE A 209 4.96 10.16 1.77
N MET A 210 3.89 10.93 2.00
CA MET A 210 2.51 10.51 1.71
C MET A 210 2.30 10.14 0.24
N GLN A 211 3.00 10.84 -0.66
CA GLN A 211 2.88 10.65 -2.11
C GLN A 211 3.80 9.56 -2.67
N ASN A 212 4.90 9.22 -1.98
CA ASN A 212 5.95 8.36 -2.53
C ASN A 212 6.23 7.09 -1.72
N CYS A 213 5.72 6.92 -0.50
CA CYS A 213 6.00 5.75 0.35
C CYS A 213 5.72 4.42 -0.37
N TYR A 214 4.73 4.38 -1.28
CA TYR A 214 4.39 3.19 -2.07
C TYR A 214 5.53 2.71 -2.98
N LYS A 215 6.44 3.58 -3.40
CA LYS A 215 7.62 3.23 -4.21
C LYS A 215 8.64 2.39 -3.42
N TYR A 216 8.50 2.38 -2.11
CA TYR A 216 9.37 1.69 -1.17
C TYR A 216 8.66 0.55 -0.44
N GLY A 217 7.52 0.10 -0.93
CA GLY A 217 6.77 -0.99 -0.30
C GLY A 217 5.92 -0.58 0.90
N TRP A 218 5.81 0.71 1.23
CA TRP A 218 5.03 1.23 2.35
C TRP A 218 3.70 1.82 1.89
N VAL A 219 2.69 1.72 2.73
CA VAL A 219 1.38 2.35 2.50
C VAL A 219 0.94 3.12 3.75
N LEU A 220 0.20 4.22 3.54
CA LEU A 220 -0.57 4.83 4.61
C LEU A 220 -1.70 3.87 4.99
N ARG A 221 -1.64 3.34 6.20
CA ARG A 221 -2.51 2.22 6.60
C ARG A 221 -3.95 2.62 6.87
N TYR A 222 -4.15 3.78 7.49
CA TYR A 222 -5.45 4.28 7.90
C TYR A 222 -5.72 5.65 7.26
N PRO A 223 -6.04 5.68 5.94
CA PRO A 223 -6.32 6.92 5.24
C PRO A 223 -7.71 7.46 5.58
N THR A 224 -7.86 8.78 5.49
CA THR A 224 -9.16 9.46 5.66
C THR A 224 -10.20 8.92 4.68
N GLY A 225 -11.43 8.70 5.16
CA GLY A 225 -12.55 8.20 4.36
C GLY A 225 -12.58 6.68 4.19
N LYS A 226 -11.72 5.95 4.92
CA LYS A 226 -11.69 4.48 4.93
C LYS A 226 -11.94 3.89 6.33
N GLU A 227 -12.43 4.70 7.24
CA GLU A 227 -12.64 4.33 8.66
C GLU A 227 -13.62 3.15 8.80
N ASP A 228 -14.67 3.12 7.97
CA ASP A 228 -15.67 2.04 7.97
C ASP A 228 -15.10 0.70 7.48
N ILE A 229 -14.02 0.72 6.68
CA ILE A 229 -13.36 -0.47 6.14
C ILE A 229 -12.29 -0.96 7.11
N THR A 230 -11.46 -0.04 7.61
CA THR A 230 -10.32 -0.39 8.47
C THR A 230 -10.72 -0.57 9.94
N GLY A 231 -11.87 -0.02 10.34
CA GLY A 231 -12.32 0.04 11.73
C GLY A 231 -11.53 0.98 12.63
N MET A 232 -10.61 1.79 12.04
CA MET A 232 -9.72 2.71 12.74
C MET A 232 -9.94 4.13 12.23
N VAL A 233 -9.77 5.13 13.11
CA VAL A 233 -9.73 6.53 12.67
C VAL A 233 -8.54 6.79 11.76
N ALA A 234 -8.60 7.84 10.93
CA ALA A 234 -7.49 8.22 10.07
C ALA A 234 -6.22 8.53 10.89
N GLN A 235 -5.08 7.96 10.48
CA GLN A 235 -3.80 8.07 11.17
C GLN A 235 -2.71 8.41 10.15
N PRO A 236 -2.45 9.67 9.84
CA PRO A 236 -1.45 10.07 8.85
C PRO A 236 -0.01 9.71 9.23
N TRP A 237 0.22 9.35 10.49
CA TRP A 237 1.52 8.93 11.03
C TRP A 237 1.78 7.43 10.94
N HIS A 238 0.75 6.59 10.70
CA HIS A 238 0.87 5.13 10.75
C HIS A 238 1.04 4.52 9.37
N PHE A 239 2.22 3.93 9.14
CA PHE A 239 2.61 3.32 7.88
C PHE A 239 2.77 1.81 8.04
N ARG A 240 2.32 1.07 7.02
CA ARG A 240 2.46 -0.38 6.94
C ARG A 240 3.30 -0.76 5.73
N TYR A 241 4.30 -1.63 5.95
CA TYR A 241 5.02 -2.28 4.87
C TYR A 241 4.23 -3.47 4.35
N VAL A 242 3.99 -3.52 3.06
CA VAL A 242 3.30 -4.59 2.35
C VAL A 242 4.16 -5.19 1.25
N GLY A 243 5.35 -4.61 1.02
CA GLY A 243 6.26 -5.03 -0.04
C GLY A 243 5.88 -4.50 -1.42
N TYR A 244 6.76 -4.77 -2.35
CA TYR A 244 6.68 -4.36 -3.73
C TYR A 244 6.37 -5.61 -4.59
N PRO A 245 5.45 -5.59 -5.56
CA PRO A 245 4.75 -4.43 -6.12
C PRO A 245 3.41 -4.09 -5.43
N HIS A 246 3.05 -4.74 -4.32
CA HIS A 246 1.75 -4.65 -3.69
C HIS A 246 1.39 -3.21 -3.29
N SER A 247 2.34 -2.47 -2.73
CA SER A 247 2.16 -1.05 -2.38
C SER A 247 1.81 -0.19 -3.58
N GLN A 248 2.39 -0.44 -4.75
CA GLN A 248 2.07 0.27 -5.99
C GLN A 248 0.67 -0.05 -6.48
N ILE A 249 0.27 -1.32 -6.44
CA ILE A 249 -1.07 -1.75 -6.83
C ILE A 249 -2.11 -1.12 -5.90
N MET A 250 -1.88 -1.16 -4.58
CA MET A 250 -2.74 -0.52 -3.60
C MET A 250 -2.86 0.99 -3.86
N ARG A 251 -1.74 1.67 -4.14
CA ARG A 251 -1.73 3.10 -4.50
C ARG A 251 -2.53 3.38 -5.77
N LYS A 252 -2.36 2.57 -6.81
CA LYS A 252 -3.03 2.71 -8.11
C LYS A 252 -4.56 2.67 -7.98
N TYR A 253 -5.07 1.77 -7.14
CA TYR A 253 -6.51 1.56 -6.99
C TYR A 253 -7.10 2.25 -5.74
N GLY A 254 -6.28 2.87 -4.89
CA GLY A 254 -6.73 3.50 -3.64
C GLY A 254 -7.23 2.48 -2.61
N TYR A 255 -6.67 1.28 -2.60
CA TYR A 255 -7.07 0.21 -1.70
C TYR A 255 -6.42 0.33 -0.32
N THR A 256 -7.19 0.02 0.72
CA THR A 256 -6.67 -0.40 2.02
C THR A 256 -6.15 -1.84 1.94
N LEU A 257 -5.47 -2.32 2.98
CA LEU A 257 -5.00 -3.72 2.99
C LEU A 257 -6.18 -4.70 2.97
N GLU A 258 -7.29 -4.39 3.63
CA GLU A 258 -8.54 -5.17 3.60
C GLU A 258 -9.08 -5.32 2.18
N GLU A 259 -9.21 -4.19 1.47
CA GLU A 259 -9.71 -4.15 0.09
C GLU A 259 -8.75 -4.89 -0.85
N TYR A 260 -7.45 -4.74 -0.64
CA TYR A 260 -6.43 -5.38 -1.46
C TYR A 260 -6.39 -6.89 -1.31
N ILE A 261 -6.42 -7.41 -0.08
CA ILE A 261 -6.49 -8.86 0.15
C ILE A 261 -7.75 -9.45 -0.46
N ASN A 262 -8.88 -8.75 -0.34
CA ASN A 262 -10.13 -9.20 -0.98
C ASN A 262 -10.04 -9.13 -2.52
N TYR A 263 -9.41 -8.10 -3.08
CA TYR A 263 -9.19 -7.97 -4.52
C TYR A 263 -8.35 -9.12 -5.09
N LEU A 264 -7.28 -9.54 -4.40
CA LEU A 264 -6.40 -10.62 -4.83
C LEU A 264 -7.10 -11.98 -4.92
N ARG A 265 -8.19 -12.22 -4.20
CA ARG A 265 -8.98 -13.45 -4.28
C ARG A 265 -9.60 -13.69 -5.66
N ASN A 266 -9.74 -12.65 -6.49
CA ASN A 266 -10.21 -12.78 -7.86
C ASN A 266 -9.14 -13.35 -8.81
N PHE A 267 -7.94 -13.59 -8.33
CA PHE A 267 -6.80 -14.07 -9.12
C PHE A 267 -6.26 -15.38 -8.54
N SER A 268 -7.14 -16.37 -8.42
CA SER A 268 -6.76 -17.68 -7.89
C SER A 268 -5.86 -18.44 -8.87
N TYR A 269 -4.92 -19.21 -8.32
CA TYR A 269 -4.11 -20.12 -9.11
C TYR A 269 -5.03 -21.06 -9.95
N GLY A 270 -4.76 -21.11 -11.26
CA GLY A 270 -5.58 -21.90 -12.21
C GLY A 270 -6.78 -21.19 -12.84
N GLU A 271 -7.18 -20.00 -12.31
CA GLU A 271 -8.31 -19.21 -12.85
C GLU A 271 -7.87 -17.94 -13.60
N GLY A 272 -6.65 -17.50 -13.37
CA GLY A 272 -6.07 -16.31 -13.98
C GLY A 272 -5.31 -15.49 -12.95
N HIS A 273 -4.09 -15.08 -13.29
CA HIS A 273 -3.20 -14.35 -12.42
C HIS A 273 -3.29 -12.84 -12.69
N LEU A 274 -3.10 -12.03 -11.65
CA LEU A 274 -2.97 -10.58 -11.78
C LEU A 274 -1.62 -10.28 -12.43
N LYS A 275 -1.65 -9.70 -13.63
CA LYS A 275 -0.44 -9.17 -14.28
C LYS A 275 -0.31 -7.69 -13.97
N PHE A 276 0.86 -7.28 -13.53
CA PHE A 276 1.15 -5.91 -13.19
C PHE A 276 2.51 -5.51 -13.75
N THR A 277 2.56 -4.33 -14.37
CA THR A 277 3.80 -3.68 -14.80
C THR A 277 3.95 -2.40 -14.01
N ASP A 278 5.10 -2.21 -13.39
CA ASP A 278 5.38 -1.03 -12.58
C ASP A 278 5.87 0.17 -13.41
N GLU A 279 6.14 1.29 -12.75
CA GLU A 279 6.62 2.52 -13.39
C GLU A 279 8.03 2.40 -14.01
N HIS A 280 8.77 1.33 -13.66
CA HIS A 280 10.10 1.03 -14.19
C HIS A 280 10.07 -0.08 -15.24
N SER A 281 8.88 -0.46 -15.72
CA SER A 281 8.66 -1.55 -16.69
C SER A 281 9.04 -2.94 -16.16
N ALA A 282 9.13 -3.12 -14.86
CA ALA A 282 9.24 -4.44 -14.27
C ALA A 282 7.86 -5.11 -14.25
N GLU A 283 7.84 -6.39 -14.62
CA GLU A 283 6.62 -7.17 -14.77
C GLU A 283 6.50 -8.21 -13.67
N TYR A 284 5.28 -8.33 -13.15
CA TYR A 284 4.93 -9.22 -12.04
C TYR A 284 3.69 -10.02 -12.40
N GLU A 285 3.65 -11.25 -11.87
CA GLU A 285 2.46 -12.09 -11.92
C GLU A 285 2.12 -12.55 -10.51
N ILE A 286 0.91 -12.21 -10.05
CA ILE A 286 0.48 -12.40 -8.68
C ILE A 286 -0.77 -13.28 -8.66
N TYR A 287 -0.80 -14.26 -7.76
CA TYR A 287 -1.95 -15.13 -7.60
C TYR A 287 -2.19 -15.52 -6.14
N TYR A 288 -3.44 -15.81 -5.86
CA TYR A 288 -3.91 -16.29 -4.58
C TYR A 288 -4.08 -17.82 -4.62
N VAL A 289 -3.66 -18.49 -3.54
CA VAL A 289 -3.84 -19.93 -3.35
C VAL A 289 -4.65 -20.13 -2.06
N PRO A 290 -5.97 -20.45 -2.17
CA PRO A 290 -6.75 -20.81 -1.00
C PRO A 290 -6.27 -22.14 -0.41
N VAL A 291 -6.33 -22.27 0.91
CA VAL A 291 -5.97 -23.53 1.59
C VAL A 291 -7.14 -24.08 2.40
N ASN A 292 -7.16 -25.40 2.50
CA ASN A 292 -8.07 -26.07 3.43
C ASN A 292 -7.51 -25.96 4.86
N MET A 293 -8.18 -25.21 5.73
CA MET A 293 -7.75 -24.96 7.11
C MET A 293 -7.69 -26.23 7.99
N ASN A 294 -8.23 -27.35 7.51
CA ASN A 294 -8.11 -28.65 8.19
C ASN A 294 -6.88 -29.46 7.73
N GLU A 295 -6.15 -28.99 6.74
CA GLU A 295 -4.94 -29.61 6.20
C GLU A 295 -3.70 -29.01 6.86
N LEU A 296 -2.94 -29.81 7.61
CA LEU A 296 -1.78 -29.34 8.35
C LEU A 296 -0.61 -28.90 7.45
N ALA A 297 -0.52 -29.49 6.27
CA ALA A 297 0.60 -29.31 5.35
C ALA A 297 0.11 -29.06 3.91
N PRO A 298 -0.53 -27.91 3.64
CA PRO A 298 -1.01 -27.57 2.31
C PRO A 298 0.14 -27.50 1.29
N VAL A 299 -0.18 -27.91 0.06
CA VAL A 299 0.73 -27.84 -1.08
C VAL A 299 0.40 -26.61 -1.89
N ILE A 300 1.40 -25.76 -2.11
CA ILE A 300 1.27 -24.48 -2.80
C ILE A 300 2.09 -24.56 -4.09
N PRO A 301 1.47 -24.37 -5.26
CA PRO A 301 2.20 -24.23 -6.52
C PRO A 301 2.98 -22.91 -6.51
N VAL A 302 4.30 -23.01 -6.71
CA VAL A 302 5.21 -21.86 -6.75
C VAL A 302 5.99 -21.87 -8.07
N PRO A 303 6.42 -20.70 -8.59
CA PRO A 303 7.25 -20.65 -9.78
C PRO A 303 8.57 -21.41 -9.57
N ASP A 304 8.98 -22.21 -10.56
CA ASP A 304 10.26 -22.92 -10.55
C ASP A 304 11.29 -22.36 -11.55
N ASN A 305 10.86 -21.45 -12.42
CA ASN A 305 11.69 -20.81 -13.44
C ASN A 305 11.83 -19.28 -13.25
N ARG A 306 11.33 -18.73 -12.14
CA ARG A 306 11.43 -17.32 -11.78
C ARG A 306 11.58 -17.17 -10.27
N GLU A 307 12.21 -16.08 -9.85
CA GLU A 307 12.18 -15.67 -8.46
C GLU A 307 10.75 -15.30 -8.06
N TYR A 308 10.40 -15.54 -6.82
CA TYR A 308 9.07 -15.24 -6.28
C TYR A 308 9.13 -14.93 -4.79
N ASP A 309 8.15 -14.17 -4.35
CA ASP A 309 7.80 -14.01 -2.94
C ASP A 309 6.51 -14.76 -2.64
N ILE A 310 6.38 -15.18 -1.39
CA ILE A 310 5.14 -15.76 -0.87
C ILE A 310 4.81 -15.12 0.47
N SER A 311 3.53 -14.85 0.70
CA SER A 311 3.00 -14.34 1.97
C SER A 311 1.70 -15.03 2.28
N GLY A 312 1.50 -15.42 3.53
CA GLY A 312 0.17 -15.69 4.04
C GLY A 312 -0.67 -14.42 4.10
N ASN A 313 -2.00 -14.57 4.01
CA ASN A 313 -2.92 -13.44 4.15
C ASN A 313 -3.53 -13.30 5.56
N ASN A 314 -3.15 -14.20 6.48
CA ASN A 314 -3.66 -14.30 7.85
C ASN A 314 -5.16 -14.70 7.94
N ILE A 315 -5.76 -15.17 6.84
CA ILE A 315 -7.19 -15.53 6.79
C ILE A 315 -7.35 -16.98 6.34
N ASP A 316 -6.99 -17.29 5.08
CA ASP A 316 -7.37 -18.55 4.44
C ASP A 316 -6.47 -18.96 3.28
N GLY A 317 -5.29 -18.38 3.10
CA GLY A 317 -4.41 -18.76 2.00
C GLY A 317 -3.14 -17.97 1.86
N PHE A 318 -2.48 -18.21 0.73
CA PHE A 318 -1.22 -17.61 0.37
C PHE A 318 -1.37 -16.71 -0.86
N ILE A 319 -0.52 -15.68 -0.91
CA ILE A 319 -0.33 -14.83 -2.07
C ILE A 319 1.08 -15.05 -2.56
N VAL A 320 1.20 -15.45 -3.83
CA VAL A 320 2.48 -15.68 -4.49
C VAL A 320 2.71 -14.59 -5.53
N THR A 321 3.90 -14.01 -5.54
CA THR A 321 4.30 -12.93 -6.45
C THR A 321 5.53 -13.38 -7.22
N ALA A 322 5.38 -13.64 -8.52
CA ALA A 322 6.48 -13.98 -9.42
C ALA A 322 7.06 -12.72 -10.06
N TYR A 323 8.38 -12.64 -10.14
CA TYR A 323 9.15 -11.58 -10.78
C TYR A 323 9.48 -11.99 -12.20
N LEU A 324 8.74 -11.46 -13.21
CA LEU A 324 8.92 -11.86 -14.62
C LEU A 324 10.13 -11.19 -15.27
N THR A 325 10.39 -9.93 -14.88
CA THR A 325 11.58 -9.17 -15.25
C THR A 325 12.31 -8.76 -13.97
N GLN A 326 13.64 -8.81 -13.98
CA GLN A 326 14.41 -8.31 -12.83
C GLN A 326 14.33 -6.79 -12.82
N SER A 327 13.66 -6.22 -11.82
CA SER A 327 13.81 -4.82 -11.46
C SER A 327 15.12 -4.63 -10.68
N ILE A 328 15.82 -3.53 -10.93
CA ILE A 328 17.07 -3.20 -10.23
C ILE A 328 16.83 -3.01 -8.72
N ASP A 329 15.58 -2.67 -8.33
CA ASP A 329 15.19 -2.34 -6.95
C ASP A 329 14.35 -3.42 -6.24
N SER A 330 13.89 -4.45 -6.94
CA SER A 330 13.07 -5.51 -6.36
C SER A 330 13.93 -6.72 -5.99
N LYS A 331 14.34 -6.80 -4.73
CA LYS A 331 14.83 -8.06 -4.17
C LYS A 331 13.64 -8.81 -3.57
N PRO A 332 13.49 -10.11 -3.87
CA PRO A 332 12.48 -10.94 -3.23
C PRO A 332 12.62 -10.89 -1.71
N ASN A 333 11.51 -10.64 -1.02
CA ASN A 333 11.44 -10.68 0.45
C ASN A 333 11.03 -12.09 0.92
N ASN A 334 11.76 -13.11 0.50
CA ASN A 334 11.41 -14.48 0.83
C ASN A 334 11.53 -14.74 2.35
N VAL A 335 10.41 -14.64 3.05
CA VAL A 335 10.29 -14.89 4.50
C VAL A 335 10.45 -16.38 4.82
N PHE A 336 10.30 -17.25 3.81
CA PHE A 336 10.27 -18.71 3.95
C PHE A 336 11.53 -19.43 3.46
N GLU A 337 12.56 -18.71 2.98
CA GLU A 337 13.82 -19.37 2.66
C GLU A 337 14.61 -19.67 3.93
N ASP A 338 14.88 -20.96 4.12
CA ASP A 338 15.73 -21.49 5.17
C ASP A 338 17.12 -20.83 5.15
N ASP A 339 17.53 -20.36 6.31
CA ASP A 339 18.82 -19.76 6.64
C ASP A 339 19.98 -20.74 6.41
N LYS A 340 20.35 -21.00 5.15
CA LYS A 340 21.56 -21.79 4.83
C LYS A 340 22.79 -20.96 4.48
N THR A 341 22.74 -19.63 4.55
CA THR A 341 23.86 -18.75 4.16
C THR A 341 24.18 -17.64 5.16
N VAL A 342 24.23 -17.94 6.45
CA VAL A 342 25.08 -17.17 7.36
C VAL A 342 26.27 -18.06 7.74
N LYS A 343 27.22 -18.19 6.83
CA LYS A 343 28.57 -18.63 7.17
C LYS A 343 29.54 -17.49 6.96
N LYS A 344 30.08 -17.04 8.12
CA LYS A 344 31.31 -16.28 8.40
C LYS A 344 31.31 -14.80 8.05
#